data_00665a4a960b588065397142f29fc12f
#
_entry.id   00665a4a960b588065397142f29fc12f
#
_cell.length_a   1.000
_cell.length_b   1.000
_cell.length_c   1.000
_cell.angle_alpha   90.00
_cell.angle_beta   90.00
_cell.angle_gamma   90.00
#
_symmetry.space_group_name_H-M   'P 1'
#
loop_
_entity.id
_entity.type
_entity.pdbx_description
1 polymer ?
#
loop_
_entity_poly.entity_id
_entity_poly.type
_entity_poly.pdbx_seq_one_letter_code
_entity_poly.pdbx_strand_id
1 'polypeptide(L)'
;MKKTLRNLLGSAVVIMTSVVLFSFVAPQDQKVGAAWAVPATYKSMANPQKGKGDPENVGKMLYAKHCKSCHGATGLGDGAKASSMKTKINSLKDGKFQAQGDGEIYYESFIGRDEMPNFEKKIPEEDRWALVNFIRTLK
;
A
#
# COMPACT_ATOMS: atom_id res chain seq x y z
N MET A 1 -59.20 22.15 -60.68
CA MET A 1 -59.33 20.93 -59.89
C MET A 1 -58.12 20.82 -58.92
N LYS A 2 -58.43 20.87 -57.69
CA LYS A 2 -57.47 21.05 -56.55
C LYS A 2 -56.72 19.76 -56.26
N LYS A 3 -55.43 19.81 -56.21
CA LYS A 3 -54.64 18.72 -55.60
C LYS A 3 -53.82 19.25 -54.45
N THR A 4 -54.22 18.83 -53.34
CA THR A 4 -53.62 19.08 -52.05
C THR A 4 -52.21 18.52 -51.98
N LEU A 5 -51.24 19.43 -51.84
CA LEU A 5 -49.89 19.08 -51.49
C LEU A 5 -49.85 18.84 -49.98
N ARG A 6 -49.76 17.61 -49.61
CA ARG A 6 -49.77 17.17 -48.21
C ARG A 6 -48.35 16.93 -47.71
N ASN A 7 -47.98 17.76 -46.77
CA ASN A 7 -46.75 17.85 -46.06
C ASN A 7 -46.15 16.48 -45.67
N LEU A 8 -44.97 16.22 -46.18
CA LEU A 8 -44.06 15.23 -45.60
C LEU A 8 -43.20 15.95 -44.56
N LEU A 9 -43.69 15.97 -43.34
CA LEU A 9 -42.88 16.28 -42.19
C LEU A 9 -42.01 15.05 -41.90
N GLY A 10 -40.79 15.10 -42.40
CA GLY A 10 -39.76 14.15 -42.02
C GLY A 10 -39.40 14.33 -40.57
N SER A 11 -39.80 13.37 -39.77
CA SER A 11 -39.31 13.28 -38.39
C SER A 11 -37.81 12.99 -38.41
N ALA A 12 -37.03 14.02 -38.18
CA ALA A 12 -35.62 13.85 -37.90
C ALA A 12 -35.49 13.18 -36.50
N VAL A 13 -35.29 11.90 -36.52
CA VAL A 13 -34.88 11.16 -35.30
C VAL A 13 -33.46 11.60 -34.99
N VAL A 14 -33.32 12.50 -34.05
CA VAL A 14 -32.01 12.85 -33.46
C VAL A 14 -31.60 11.68 -32.56
N ILE A 15 -30.80 10.78 -33.12
CA ILE A 15 -30.11 9.77 -32.33
C ILE A 15 -29.00 10.49 -31.56
N MET A 16 -29.29 10.82 -30.31
CA MET A 16 -28.26 11.25 -29.35
C MET A 16 -27.40 10.02 -29.01
N THR A 17 -26.32 9.84 -29.73
CA THR A 17 -25.28 8.90 -29.36
C THR A 17 -24.56 9.46 -28.15
N SER A 18 -24.96 9.00 -26.96
CA SER A 18 -24.22 9.25 -25.71
C SER A 18 -22.88 8.54 -25.83
N VAL A 19 -21.84 9.28 -26.20
CA VAL A 19 -20.46 8.82 -26.12
C VAL A 19 -20.10 8.76 -24.63
N VAL A 20 -20.25 7.59 -24.03
CA VAL A 20 -19.71 7.33 -22.71
C VAL A 20 -18.19 7.30 -22.85
N LEU A 21 -17.56 8.41 -22.50
CA LEU A 21 -16.11 8.51 -22.38
C LEU A 21 -15.72 7.65 -21.17
N PHE A 22 -15.45 6.39 -21.41
CA PHE A 22 -14.70 5.56 -20.46
C PHE A 22 -13.30 6.18 -20.37
N SER A 23 -13.10 7.01 -19.36
CA SER A 23 -11.77 7.45 -18.98
C SER A 23 -11.01 6.20 -18.51
N PHE A 24 -10.26 5.59 -19.41
CA PHE A 24 -9.25 4.61 -19.05
C PHE A 24 -8.21 5.36 -18.22
N VAL A 25 -8.31 5.27 -16.91
CA VAL A 25 -7.19 5.59 -16.03
C VAL A 25 -6.14 4.52 -16.30
N ALA A 26 -5.14 4.87 -17.10
CA ALA A 26 -3.99 3.99 -17.32
C ALA A 26 -3.37 3.66 -15.96
N PRO A 27 -3.02 2.38 -15.70
CA PRO A 27 -2.31 2.04 -14.48
C PRO A 27 -1.03 2.88 -14.43
N GLN A 28 -0.85 3.62 -13.35
CA GLN A 28 0.37 4.39 -13.14
C GLN A 28 1.50 3.38 -12.93
N ASP A 29 2.52 3.45 -13.79
CA ASP A 29 3.75 2.66 -13.62
C ASP A 29 4.44 3.07 -12.32
N GLN A 30 4.18 2.33 -11.25
CA GLN A 30 4.82 2.56 -9.96
C GLN A 30 6.28 2.11 -10.04
N LYS A 31 7.18 2.99 -9.66
CA LYS A 31 8.62 2.68 -9.61
C LYS A 31 8.88 1.62 -8.54
N VAL A 32 9.72 0.66 -8.86
CA VAL A 32 10.26 -0.26 -7.84
C VAL A 32 11.21 0.53 -6.94
N GLY A 33 10.96 0.50 -5.63
CA GLY A 33 11.81 1.18 -4.66
C GLY A 33 13.23 0.59 -4.66
N ALA A 34 14.25 1.44 -4.48
CA ALA A 34 15.63 1.00 -4.31
C ALA A 34 15.77 0.11 -3.07
N ALA A 35 16.81 -0.72 -2.99
CA ALA A 35 17.12 -1.46 -1.77
C ALA A 35 17.38 -0.51 -0.59
N TRP A 36 17.09 -0.95 0.62
CA TRP A 36 17.37 -0.19 1.82
C TRP A 36 18.87 -0.18 2.14
N ALA A 37 19.41 1.00 2.43
CA ALA A 37 20.77 1.16 2.94
C ALA A 37 20.74 1.06 4.47
N VAL A 38 20.56 -0.15 4.99
CA VAL A 38 20.51 -0.39 6.45
C VAL A 38 21.91 -0.28 7.04
N PRO A 39 22.15 0.54 8.07
CA PRO A 39 23.45 0.64 8.76
C PRO A 39 23.86 -0.69 9.39
N ALA A 40 25.16 -0.96 9.45
CA ALA A 40 25.70 -2.21 9.99
C ALA A 40 25.26 -2.48 11.45
N THR A 41 25.12 -1.41 12.23
CA THR A 41 24.64 -1.48 13.62
C THR A 41 23.26 -2.11 13.73
N TYR A 42 22.36 -1.80 12.81
CA TYR A 42 21.02 -2.40 12.78
C TYR A 42 21.05 -3.81 12.21
N LYS A 43 21.90 -4.09 11.20
CA LYS A 43 22.03 -5.46 10.67
C LYS A 43 22.45 -6.47 11.73
N SER A 44 23.31 -6.06 12.67
CA SER A 44 23.77 -6.89 13.77
C SER A 44 22.88 -6.83 15.02
N MET A 45 21.82 -5.98 15.01
CA MET A 45 20.98 -5.79 16.18
C MET A 45 20.11 -7.03 16.44
N ALA A 46 20.25 -7.60 17.63
CA ALA A 46 19.43 -8.71 18.07
C ALA A 46 18.07 -8.23 18.57
N ASN A 47 17.02 -8.97 18.23
CA ASN A 47 15.68 -8.73 18.76
C ASN A 47 15.57 -9.30 20.19
N PRO A 48 15.45 -8.47 21.24
CA PRO A 48 15.38 -8.94 22.63
C PRO A 48 14.05 -9.63 22.95
N GLN A 49 13.07 -9.51 22.06
CA GLN A 49 11.74 -10.12 22.19
C GLN A 49 11.53 -11.26 21.19
N LYS A 50 12.60 -11.75 20.56
CA LYS A 50 12.50 -12.84 19.57
C LYS A 50 11.84 -14.08 20.17
N GLY A 51 10.85 -14.61 19.48
CA GLY A 51 10.11 -15.79 19.90
C GLY A 51 9.03 -15.55 20.96
N LYS A 52 8.92 -14.34 21.51
CA LYS A 52 7.87 -14.01 22.50
C LYS A 52 6.50 -13.76 21.86
N GLY A 53 6.45 -13.64 20.53
CA GLY A 53 5.23 -13.30 19.80
C GLY A 53 4.77 -11.87 20.06
N ASP A 54 3.47 -11.67 20.07
CA ASP A 54 2.78 -10.41 20.36
C ASP A 54 1.57 -10.69 21.27
N PRO A 55 1.79 -11.18 22.52
CA PRO A 55 0.71 -11.66 23.38
C PRO A 55 -0.29 -10.58 23.76
N GLU A 56 0.13 -9.33 23.85
CA GLU A 56 -0.71 -8.19 24.16
C GLU A 56 -1.30 -7.52 22.92
N ASN A 57 -1.02 -8.06 21.74
CA ASN A 57 -1.42 -7.50 20.44
C ASN A 57 -0.91 -6.07 20.18
N VAL A 58 0.14 -5.62 20.85
CA VAL A 58 0.74 -4.30 20.68
C VAL A 58 1.21 -4.10 19.24
N GLY A 59 1.99 -5.04 18.71
CA GLY A 59 2.47 -5.01 17.33
C GLY A 59 1.34 -5.02 16.33
N LYS A 60 0.33 -5.84 16.54
CA LYS A 60 -0.88 -5.90 15.71
C LYS A 60 -1.64 -4.57 15.69
N MET A 61 -1.81 -3.93 16.86
CA MET A 61 -2.48 -2.63 16.96
C MET A 61 -1.67 -1.53 16.26
N LEU A 62 -0.34 -1.51 16.46
CA LEU A 62 0.55 -0.57 15.80
C LEU A 62 0.54 -0.73 14.29
N TYR A 63 0.57 -1.97 13.80
CA TYR A 63 0.46 -2.26 12.38
C TYR A 63 -0.88 -1.78 11.81
N ALA A 64 -1.99 -2.07 12.48
CA ALA A 64 -3.30 -1.63 12.04
C ALA A 64 -3.42 -0.10 11.97
N LYS A 65 -2.83 0.60 12.95
CA LYS A 65 -2.89 2.06 13.06
C LYS A 65 -1.99 2.77 12.04
N HIS A 66 -0.77 2.26 11.81
CA HIS A 66 0.27 2.99 11.10
C HIS A 66 0.68 2.41 9.75
N CYS A 67 0.50 1.11 9.53
CA CYS A 67 1.08 0.40 8.40
C CYS A 67 0.03 -0.12 7.41
N LYS A 68 -1.11 -0.62 7.92
CA LYS A 68 -2.16 -1.30 7.16
C LYS A 68 -2.67 -0.49 5.96
N SER A 69 -2.76 0.83 6.08
CA SER A 69 -3.32 1.68 5.01
C SER A 69 -2.53 1.59 3.70
N CYS A 70 -1.24 1.31 3.78
CA CYS A 70 -0.34 1.12 2.65
C CYS A 70 0.01 -0.34 2.44
N HIS A 71 0.45 -1.04 3.49
CA HIS A 71 0.93 -2.42 3.39
C HIS A 71 -0.18 -3.49 3.30
N GLY A 72 -1.44 -3.11 3.51
CA GLY A 72 -2.57 -4.04 3.51
C GLY A 72 -2.75 -4.78 4.84
N ALA A 73 -3.90 -5.44 5.00
CA ALA A 73 -4.23 -6.15 6.24
C ALA A 73 -3.32 -7.37 6.49
N THR A 74 -2.85 -7.97 5.42
CA THR A 74 -2.02 -9.19 5.42
C THR A 74 -0.58 -8.94 4.96
N GLY A 75 -0.19 -7.69 4.74
CA GLY A 75 1.16 -7.32 4.33
C GLY A 75 1.48 -7.52 2.86
N LEU A 76 0.47 -7.63 2.00
CA LEU A 76 0.66 -7.83 0.54
C LEU A 76 1.05 -6.55 -0.22
N GLY A 77 1.02 -5.39 0.42
CA GLY A 77 1.23 -4.11 -0.25
C GLY A 77 -0.02 -3.61 -0.99
N ASP A 78 -1.18 -4.13 -0.63
CA ASP A 78 -2.50 -3.89 -1.23
C ASP A 78 -3.41 -3.01 -0.38
N GLY A 79 -2.84 -2.22 0.50
CA GLY A 79 -3.59 -1.28 1.32
C GLY A 79 -4.30 -0.21 0.48
N ALA A 80 -5.37 0.38 1.04
CA ALA A 80 -6.23 1.33 0.32
C ALA A 80 -5.45 2.54 -0.27
N LYS A 81 -4.29 2.88 0.29
CA LYS A 81 -3.42 3.93 -0.23
C LYS A 81 -2.38 3.44 -1.24
N ALA A 82 -2.20 2.13 -1.40
CA ALA A 82 -1.12 1.58 -2.21
C ALA A 82 -1.19 2.04 -3.68
N SER A 83 -2.38 2.09 -4.26
CA SER A 83 -2.58 2.49 -5.66
C SER A 83 -2.27 3.96 -5.94
N SER A 84 -2.30 4.82 -4.93
CA SER A 84 -1.98 6.25 -5.05
C SER A 84 -0.50 6.58 -4.81
N MET A 85 0.31 5.58 -4.41
CA MET A 85 1.73 5.77 -4.16
C MET A 85 2.53 5.78 -5.47
N LYS A 86 3.56 6.60 -5.55
CA LYS A 86 4.49 6.63 -6.69
C LYS A 86 5.41 5.41 -6.71
N THR A 87 5.73 4.91 -5.51
CA THR A 87 6.58 3.74 -5.32
C THR A 87 5.73 2.52 -5.03
N LYS A 88 5.97 1.43 -5.76
CA LYS A 88 5.30 0.16 -5.50
C LYS A 88 5.63 -0.34 -4.10
N ILE A 89 4.61 -0.67 -3.34
CA ILE A 89 4.76 -1.25 -2.01
C ILE A 89 4.98 -2.76 -2.16
N ASN A 90 6.16 -3.22 -1.74
CA ASN A 90 6.49 -4.63 -1.79
C ASN A 90 5.74 -5.40 -0.71
N SER A 91 5.47 -6.67 -0.99
CA SER A 91 4.85 -7.56 -0.02
C SER A 91 5.80 -7.84 1.16
N LEU A 92 5.31 -7.66 2.37
CA LEU A 92 6.01 -8.07 3.59
C LEU A 92 6.07 -9.60 3.74
N LYS A 93 5.31 -10.34 2.92
CA LYS A 93 5.34 -11.81 2.85
C LYS A 93 6.41 -12.34 1.91
N ASP A 94 7.04 -11.46 1.13
CA ASP A 94 8.08 -11.85 0.18
C ASP A 94 9.24 -12.53 0.92
N GLY A 95 9.74 -13.63 0.33
CA GLY A 95 10.82 -14.41 0.93
C GLY A 95 12.10 -13.61 1.16
N LYS A 96 12.42 -12.66 0.26
CA LYS A 96 13.58 -11.78 0.44
C LYS A 96 13.38 -10.83 1.62
N PHE A 97 12.18 -10.29 1.80
CA PHE A 97 11.87 -9.45 2.95
C PHE A 97 11.95 -10.27 4.25
N GLN A 98 11.33 -11.45 4.29
CA GLN A 98 11.32 -12.31 5.47
C GLN A 98 12.69 -12.91 5.80
N ALA A 99 13.64 -12.93 4.86
CA ALA A 99 15.02 -13.36 5.07
C ALA A 99 15.91 -12.28 5.72
N GLN A 100 15.47 -11.03 5.78
CA GLN A 100 16.20 -9.95 6.46
C GLN A 100 16.35 -10.25 7.97
N GLY A 101 17.35 -9.66 8.60
CA GLY A 101 17.48 -9.68 10.06
C GLY A 101 16.37 -8.88 10.75
N ASP A 102 16.04 -9.22 12.00
CA ASP A 102 15.04 -8.47 12.77
C ASP A 102 15.43 -6.99 12.94
N GLY A 103 16.73 -6.72 13.11
CA GLY A 103 17.23 -5.35 13.21
C GLY A 103 17.12 -4.56 11.90
N GLU A 104 17.17 -5.24 10.75
CA GLU A 104 16.93 -4.59 9.45
C GLU A 104 15.46 -4.20 9.33
N ILE A 105 14.54 -5.11 9.65
CA ILE A 105 13.10 -4.81 9.67
C ILE A 105 12.79 -3.71 10.70
N TYR A 106 13.44 -3.75 11.86
CA TYR A 106 13.32 -2.70 12.86
C TYR A 106 13.67 -1.34 12.25
N TYR A 107 14.85 -1.21 11.65
CA TYR A 107 15.30 0.03 11.02
C TYR A 107 14.32 0.52 9.94
N GLU A 108 14.00 -0.33 8.98
CA GLU A 108 13.11 0.00 7.87
C GLU A 108 11.73 0.46 8.35
N SER A 109 11.20 -0.19 9.40
CA SER A 109 9.87 0.12 9.93
C SER A 109 9.77 1.48 10.61
N PHE A 110 10.87 2.03 11.13
CA PHE A 110 10.84 3.28 11.90
C PHE A 110 11.42 4.48 11.19
N ILE A 111 12.49 4.29 10.42
CA ILE A 111 13.18 5.41 9.79
C ILE A 111 12.35 5.97 8.66
N GLY A 112 11.66 5.11 7.91
CA GLY A 112 10.91 5.53 6.74
C GLY A 112 11.83 6.04 5.62
N ARG A 113 11.29 6.21 4.43
CA ARG A 113 11.94 6.88 3.30
C ARG A 113 10.92 7.16 2.21
N ASP A 114 11.20 8.10 1.35
CA ASP A 114 10.31 8.50 0.27
C ASP A 114 8.88 8.76 0.79
N GLU A 115 7.93 7.95 0.35
CA GLU A 115 6.54 8.05 0.76
C GLU A 115 6.23 7.29 2.06
N MET A 116 7.16 6.48 2.58
CA MET A 116 7.01 5.78 3.87
C MET A 116 7.41 6.72 5.02
N PRO A 117 6.47 7.09 5.90
CA PRO A 117 6.75 8.05 6.98
C PRO A 117 7.76 7.54 7.99
N ASN A 118 8.45 8.48 8.65
CA ASN A 118 9.22 8.20 9.85
C ASN A 118 8.28 8.02 11.06
N PHE A 119 8.50 6.98 11.85
CA PHE A 119 7.70 6.63 13.02
C PHE A 119 8.45 6.72 14.35
N GLU A 120 9.71 7.16 14.38
CA GLU A 120 10.53 7.22 15.60
C GLU A 120 9.87 8.01 16.74
N LYS A 121 9.18 9.11 16.39
CA LYS A 121 8.45 9.93 17.37
C LYS A 121 7.00 9.49 17.60
N LYS A 122 6.51 8.49 16.85
CA LYS A 122 5.11 8.06 16.89
C LYS A 122 4.92 6.72 17.58
N ILE A 123 5.95 5.91 17.63
CA ILE A 123 5.92 4.58 18.23
C ILE A 123 7.00 4.53 19.32
N PRO A 124 6.60 4.31 20.58
CA PRO A 124 7.53 4.17 21.69
C PRO A 124 8.57 3.09 21.41
N GLU A 125 9.78 3.27 21.89
CA GLU A 125 10.90 2.38 21.59
C GLU A 125 10.65 0.96 22.10
N GLU A 126 10.04 0.84 23.26
CA GLU A 126 9.65 -0.41 23.89
C GLU A 126 8.68 -1.25 23.06
N ASP A 127 7.83 -0.58 22.25
CA ASP A 127 6.80 -1.23 21.43
C ASP A 127 7.28 -1.63 20.03
N ARG A 128 8.43 -1.12 19.62
CA ARG A 128 8.94 -1.32 18.24
C ARG A 128 9.21 -2.79 17.94
N TRP A 129 9.75 -3.54 18.90
CA TRP A 129 10.01 -4.95 18.71
C TRP A 129 8.73 -5.79 18.62
N ALA A 130 7.68 -5.38 19.33
CA ALA A 130 6.37 -6.01 19.18
C ALA A 130 5.85 -5.88 17.74
N LEU A 131 6.04 -4.70 17.11
CA LEU A 131 5.71 -4.52 15.70
C LEU A 131 6.55 -5.43 14.78
N VAL A 132 7.85 -5.56 14.99
CA VAL A 132 8.71 -6.49 14.24
C VAL A 132 8.22 -7.91 14.39
N ASN A 133 7.90 -8.35 15.63
CA ASN A 133 7.36 -9.67 15.88
C ASN A 133 6.04 -9.90 15.15
N PHE A 134 5.14 -8.92 15.13
CA PHE A 134 3.91 -9.01 14.37
C PHE A 134 4.18 -9.13 12.86
N ILE A 135 5.07 -8.30 12.29
CA ILE A 135 5.45 -8.36 10.87
C ILE A 135 5.99 -9.75 10.50
N ARG A 136 6.71 -10.42 11.40
CA ARG A 136 7.18 -11.78 11.21
C ARG A 136 6.06 -12.83 11.13
N THR A 137 4.87 -12.52 11.62
CA THR A 137 3.70 -13.40 11.48
C THR A 137 3.05 -13.31 10.11
N LEU A 138 3.36 -12.27 9.32
CA LEU A 138 2.81 -12.06 7.98
C LEU A 138 3.55 -12.91 6.92
N LYS A 139 3.57 -14.22 7.07
CA LYS A 139 4.24 -15.15 6.13
C LYS A 139 3.24 -15.77 5.16
#